data_f7eb1110701f5d213351165523540e35
#
_entry.id   f7eb1110701f5d213351165523540e35
#
_cell.length_a   1.000
_cell.length_b   1.000
_cell.length_c   1.000
_cell.angle_alpha   90.00
_cell.angle_beta   90.00
_cell.angle_gamma   90.00
#
_symmetry.space_group_name_H-M   'P 1'
#
loop_
_entity.id
_entity.type
_entity.pdbx_description
1 polymer ?
#
loop_
_entity_poly.entity_id
_entity_poly.type
_entity_poly.pdbx_seq_one_letter_code
_entity_poly.pdbx_strand_id
1 'polypeptide(L)'
;EICACLVGSEMCIRDRNYSGLTVAQDTQLRKELREAGVVYKVYKNTMMHRAFEGTQCEELIQHLHGTNAIAISATDATAPARILDKFAKKAPALELVAGIVEGNYNDQAGIQALSQVPSREELLGKLLGSIQSPITNFARVLNQIAEQQGGAAAE
;
A
#
# COMPACT_ATOMS: atom_id res chain seq x y z
N GLU A 1 15.52 -17.34 7.92
CA GLU A 1 15.29 -16.24 6.94
C GLU A 1 13.92 -15.55 7.14
N ILE A 2 12.82 -16.30 7.33
CA ILE A 2 11.46 -15.71 7.51
C ILE A 2 11.44 -14.82 8.77
N CYS A 3 11.98 -15.31 9.88
CA CYS A 3 12.05 -14.57 11.14
C CYS A 3 12.92 -13.30 11.03
N ALA A 4 14.01 -13.36 10.29
CA ALA A 4 14.88 -12.21 10.06
C ALA A 4 14.23 -11.14 9.14
N CYS A 5 13.39 -11.56 8.20
CA CYS A 5 12.61 -10.63 7.37
C CYS A 5 11.46 -9.97 8.14
N LEU A 6 10.90 -10.65 9.15
CA LEU A 6 9.81 -10.11 9.98
C LEU A 6 10.30 -9.15 11.06
N VAL A 7 11.52 -9.36 11.57
CA VAL A 7 12.16 -8.47 12.54
C VAL A 7 12.75 -7.28 11.80
N GLY A 8 11.99 -6.22 11.67
CA GLY A 8 12.39 -4.99 10.99
C GLY A 8 11.62 -4.67 9.70
N SER A 9 10.63 -5.48 9.33
CA SER A 9 9.71 -5.13 8.25
C SER A 9 8.62 -4.21 8.76
N GLU A 10 8.40 -3.09 8.08
CA GLU A 10 7.34 -2.14 8.43
C GLU A 10 5.95 -2.70 8.11
N MET A 11 5.86 -3.65 7.20
CA MET A 11 4.58 -4.23 6.79
C MET A 11 4.72 -5.70 6.34
N CYS A 12 3.78 -6.52 6.78
CA CYS A 12 3.56 -7.88 6.32
C CYS A 12 2.10 -8.04 5.93
N ILE A 13 1.81 -8.24 4.64
CA ILE A 13 0.46 -8.52 4.13
C ILE A 13 0.39 -9.96 3.67
N ARG A 14 -0.75 -10.58 3.95
CA ARG A 14 -1.07 -11.93 3.56
C ARG A 14 -2.16 -11.98 2.51
N ASP A 15 -1.91 -12.72 1.43
CA ASP A 15 -2.87 -13.02 0.37
C ASP A 15 -3.36 -14.45 0.45
N ARG A 16 -4.62 -14.65 0.07
CA ARG A 16 -5.23 -15.97 -0.11
C ARG A 16 -5.50 -16.22 -1.60
N ASN A 17 -5.44 -17.49 -1.99
CA ASN A 17 -5.84 -17.96 -3.33
C ASN A 17 -4.98 -17.46 -4.51
N TYR A 18 -3.67 -17.25 -4.29
CA TYR A 18 -2.77 -16.96 -5.42
C TYR A 18 -2.79 -18.03 -6.54
N SER A 19 -3.27 -19.23 -6.24
CA SER A 19 -3.37 -20.34 -7.20
C SER A 19 -4.44 -20.13 -8.30
N GLY A 20 -5.32 -19.15 -8.13
CA GLY A 20 -6.30 -18.75 -9.15
C GLY A 20 -5.79 -17.75 -10.20
N LEU A 21 -4.54 -17.29 -10.06
CA LEU A 21 -3.92 -16.35 -10.99
C LEU A 21 -3.35 -17.07 -12.22
N THR A 22 -3.41 -16.43 -13.37
CA THR A 22 -2.67 -16.88 -14.55
C THR A 22 -1.17 -16.58 -14.39
N VAL A 23 -0.31 -17.39 -15.04
CA VAL A 23 1.15 -17.22 -14.98
C VAL A 23 1.57 -15.82 -15.43
N ALA A 24 0.89 -15.24 -16.42
CA ALA A 24 1.16 -13.89 -16.90
C ALA A 24 0.86 -12.84 -15.83
N GLN A 25 -0.26 -12.97 -15.12
CA GLN A 25 -0.66 -12.07 -14.02
C GLN A 25 0.30 -12.18 -12.83
N ASP A 26 0.68 -13.41 -12.42
CA ASP A 26 1.63 -13.62 -11.33
C ASP A 26 3.01 -13.02 -11.67
N THR A 27 3.48 -13.19 -12.90
CA THR A 27 4.74 -12.62 -13.36
C THR A 27 4.71 -11.09 -13.33
N GLN A 28 3.61 -10.49 -13.76
CA GLN A 28 3.43 -9.04 -13.72
C GLN A 28 3.34 -8.52 -12.28
N LEU A 29 2.57 -9.18 -11.41
CA LEU A 29 2.47 -8.86 -10.00
C LEU A 29 3.85 -8.87 -9.31
N ARG A 30 4.62 -9.95 -9.52
CA ARG A 30 5.96 -10.08 -8.96
C ARG A 30 6.93 -9.01 -9.47
N LYS A 31 6.76 -8.59 -10.73
CA LYS A 31 7.56 -7.51 -11.32
C LYS A 31 7.24 -6.17 -10.63
N GLU A 32 5.97 -5.80 -10.54
CA GLU A 32 5.55 -4.55 -9.90
C GLU A 32 5.93 -4.50 -8.41
N LEU A 33 5.77 -5.60 -7.66
CA LEU A 33 6.19 -5.70 -6.27
C LEU A 33 7.71 -5.57 -6.10
N ARG A 34 8.49 -6.18 -7.00
CA ARG A 34 9.96 -6.09 -6.98
C ARG A 34 10.45 -4.67 -7.29
N GLU A 35 9.82 -3.98 -8.24
CA GLU A 35 10.10 -2.58 -8.56
C GLU A 35 9.82 -1.65 -7.38
N ALA A 36 8.82 -1.98 -6.56
CA ALA A 36 8.50 -1.28 -5.32
C ALA A 36 9.35 -1.70 -4.10
N GLY A 37 10.33 -2.60 -4.28
CA GLY A 37 11.17 -3.09 -3.19
C GLY A 37 10.47 -4.06 -2.22
N VAL A 38 9.32 -4.63 -2.63
CA VAL A 38 8.54 -5.56 -1.82
C VAL A 38 8.98 -7.00 -2.10
N VAL A 39 9.25 -7.75 -1.04
CA VAL A 39 9.56 -9.17 -1.12
C VAL A 39 8.27 -9.97 -1.08
N TYR A 40 7.90 -10.58 -2.21
CA TYR A 40 6.71 -11.43 -2.33
C TYR A 40 7.11 -12.89 -2.48
N LYS A 41 6.76 -13.71 -1.49
CA LYS A 41 7.09 -15.14 -1.46
C LYS A 41 5.95 -15.97 -0.92
N VAL A 42 5.86 -17.20 -1.44
CA VAL A 42 4.96 -18.23 -0.95
C VAL A 42 5.72 -19.13 0.02
N TYR A 43 5.19 -19.29 1.21
CA TYR A 43 5.75 -20.14 2.24
C TYR A 43 4.75 -21.20 2.71
N LYS A 44 5.27 -22.27 3.26
CA LYS A 44 4.45 -23.34 3.85
C LYS A 44 3.81 -22.84 5.15
N ASN A 45 2.50 -23.06 5.34
CA ASN A 45 1.76 -22.57 6.51
C ASN A 45 2.40 -22.98 7.85
N THR A 46 2.90 -24.21 7.94
CA THR A 46 3.59 -24.70 9.15
C THR A 46 4.88 -23.97 9.47
N MET A 47 5.58 -23.46 8.45
CA MET A 47 6.78 -22.65 8.64
C MET A 47 6.42 -21.22 9.08
N MET A 48 5.35 -20.68 8.50
CA MET A 48 4.82 -19.37 8.90
C MET A 48 4.33 -19.39 10.34
N HIS A 49 3.59 -20.43 10.73
CA HIS A 49 3.13 -20.61 12.12
C HIS A 49 4.28 -20.52 13.12
N ARG A 50 5.34 -21.31 12.90
CA ARG A 50 6.53 -21.32 13.78
C ARG A 50 7.28 -19.97 13.76
N ALA A 51 7.23 -19.22 12.66
CA ALA A 51 7.89 -17.93 12.55
C ALA A 51 7.10 -16.81 13.24
N PHE A 52 5.78 -16.94 13.32
CA PHE A 52 4.89 -15.96 13.96
C PHE A 52 4.75 -16.16 15.47
N GLU A 53 5.00 -17.38 15.96
CA GLU A 53 5.04 -17.68 17.39
C GLU A 53 6.10 -16.80 18.09
N GLY A 54 5.69 -16.06 19.12
CA GLY A 54 6.55 -15.16 19.87
C GLY A 54 6.87 -13.83 19.17
N THR A 55 6.18 -13.50 18.07
CA THR A 55 6.31 -12.20 17.39
C THR A 55 4.99 -11.43 17.45
N GLN A 56 5.03 -10.14 17.10
CA GLN A 56 3.83 -9.30 16.99
C GLN A 56 2.82 -9.78 15.94
N CYS A 57 3.18 -10.85 15.19
CA CYS A 57 2.38 -11.41 14.11
C CYS A 57 1.52 -12.60 14.53
N GLU A 58 1.37 -12.88 15.83
CA GLU A 58 0.57 -14.02 16.33
C GLU A 58 -0.89 -14.00 15.86
N GLU A 59 -1.47 -12.81 15.73
CA GLU A 59 -2.86 -12.66 15.27
C GLU A 59 -3.08 -13.18 13.84
N LEU A 60 -2.04 -13.18 12.99
CA LEU A 60 -2.11 -13.73 11.64
C LEU A 60 -2.21 -15.27 11.62
N ILE A 61 -1.82 -15.95 12.71
CA ILE A 61 -1.85 -17.42 12.80
C ILE A 61 -3.26 -17.96 12.58
N GLN A 62 -4.27 -17.27 13.12
CA GLN A 62 -5.67 -17.67 13.00
C GLN A 62 -6.16 -17.72 11.53
N HIS A 63 -5.52 -16.98 10.66
CA HIS A 63 -5.89 -16.89 9.26
C HIS A 63 -5.07 -17.82 8.35
N LEU A 64 -4.08 -18.58 8.85
CA LEU A 64 -3.19 -19.46 8.08
C LEU A 64 -3.90 -20.71 7.52
N HIS A 65 -4.96 -20.54 6.74
CA HIS A 65 -5.68 -21.62 6.08
C HIS A 65 -5.58 -21.50 4.55
N GLY A 66 -5.33 -22.61 3.86
CA GLY A 66 -5.26 -22.67 2.40
C GLY A 66 -3.92 -22.26 1.81
N THR A 67 -3.93 -21.83 0.56
CA THR A 67 -2.75 -21.36 -0.17
C THR A 67 -2.47 -19.90 0.17
N ASN A 68 -1.31 -19.63 0.76
CA ASN A 68 -0.97 -18.31 1.25
C ASN A 68 0.32 -17.80 0.63
N ALA A 69 0.35 -16.52 0.30
CA ALA A 69 1.55 -15.80 -0.05
C ALA A 69 1.72 -14.62 0.93
N ILE A 70 2.94 -14.17 1.11
CA ILE A 70 3.29 -13.05 1.98
C ILE A 70 4.04 -12.00 1.18
N ALA A 71 3.61 -10.76 1.31
CA ALA A 71 4.30 -9.58 0.83
C ALA A 71 4.92 -8.84 2.02
N ILE A 72 6.22 -8.66 2.02
CA ILE A 72 6.97 -8.00 3.09
C ILE A 72 7.66 -6.78 2.51
N SER A 73 7.48 -5.61 3.14
CA SER A 73 8.17 -4.39 2.82
C SER A 73 8.95 -3.85 4.02
N ALA A 74 10.17 -3.40 3.77
CA ALA A 74 11.03 -2.77 4.78
C ALA A 74 11.16 -1.26 4.58
N THR A 75 10.72 -0.72 3.44
CA THR A 75 10.89 0.70 3.07
C THR A 75 9.59 1.48 3.18
N ASP A 76 8.55 0.98 2.53
CA ASP A 76 7.25 1.64 2.47
C ASP A 76 6.14 0.76 3.03
N ALA A 77 5.54 1.17 4.15
CA ALA A 77 4.46 0.44 4.79
C ALA A 77 3.18 0.33 3.94
N THR A 78 2.95 1.24 2.99
CA THR A 78 1.73 1.27 2.18
C THR A 78 1.89 0.67 0.77
N ALA A 79 3.13 0.51 0.29
CA ALA A 79 3.39 0.03 -1.07
C ALA A 79 2.78 -1.35 -1.38
N PRO A 80 2.94 -2.39 -0.53
CA PRO A 80 2.35 -3.69 -0.80
C PRO A 80 0.82 -3.64 -0.83
N ALA A 81 0.17 -2.90 0.09
CA ALA A 81 -1.29 -2.76 0.11
C ALA A 81 -1.83 -2.15 -1.19
N ARG A 82 -1.20 -1.08 -1.68
CA ARG A 82 -1.62 -0.40 -2.91
C ARG A 82 -1.49 -1.28 -4.15
N ILE A 83 -0.37 -1.99 -4.28
CA ILE A 83 -0.13 -2.85 -5.44
C ILE A 83 -1.08 -4.04 -5.42
N LEU A 84 -1.21 -4.71 -4.29
CA LEU A 84 -2.09 -5.87 -4.14
C LEU A 84 -3.57 -5.51 -4.33
N ASP A 85 -4.04 -4.37 -3.81
CA ASP A 85 -5.42 -3.90 -4.03
C ASP A 85 -5.69 -3.58 -5.51
N LYS A 86 -4.72 -2.95 -6.21
CA LYS A 86 -4.84 -2.72 -7.67
C LYS A 86 -4.94 -4.03 -8.44
N PHE A 87 -4.18 -5.05 -8.04
CA PHE A 87 -4.24 -6.38 -8.65
C PHE A 87 -5.50 -7.14 -8.27
N ALA A 88 -5.98 -7.06 -7.04
CA ALA A 88 -7.23 -7.67 -6.61
C ALA A 88 -8.43 -7.16 -7.43
N LYS A 89 -8.42 -5.88 -7.83
CA LYS A 89 -9.43 -5.32 -8.73
C LYS A 89 -9.35 -5.87 -10.16
N LYS A 90 -8.16 -6.26 -10.62
CA LYS A 90 -7.94 -6.87 -11.97
C LYS A 90 -8.13 -8.39 -11.96
N ALA A 91 -7.86 -9.03 -10.85
CA ALA A 91 -7.89 -10.48 -10.69
C ALA A 91 -8.69 -10.84 -9.42
N PRO A 92 -10.00 -11.11 -9.55
CA PRO A 92 -10.87 -11.38 -8.40
C PRO A 92 -10.53 -12.67 -7.63
N ALA A 93 -9.59 -13.46 -8.16
CA ALA A 93 -9.07 -14.64 -7.47
C ALA A 93 -8.15 -14.30 -6.28
N LEU A 94 -7.56 -13.10 -6.26
CA LEU A 94 -6.63 -12.66 -5.21
C LEU A 94 -7.43 -11.96 -4.09
N GLU A 95 -7.45 -12.57 -2.92
CA GLU A 95 -8.12 -12.02 -1.74
C GLU A 95 -7.09 -11.59 -0.70
N LEU A 96 -7.12 -10.32 -0.33
CA LEU A 96 -6.37 -9.79 0.81
C LEU A 96 -7.10 -10.18 2.09
N VAL A 97 -6.42 -10.84 3.00
CA VAL A 97 -7.05 -11.36 4.23
C VAL A 97 -6.76 -10.47 5.42
N ALA A 98 -5.50 -10.29 5.73
CA ALA A 98 -5.06 -9.52 6.89
C ALA A 98 -3.62 -9.06 6.69
N GLY A 99 -3.20 -8.07 7.46
CA GLY A 99 -1.82 -7.59 7.45
C GLY A 99 -1.46 -6.90 8.75
N ILE A 100 -0.17 -6.81 9.00
CA ILE A 100 0.39 -6.07 10.12
C ILE A 100 1.18 -4.90 9.58
N VAL A 101 0.90 -3.72 10.08
CA VAL A 101 1.57 -2.47 9.73
C VAL A 101 2.08 -1.83 11.01
N GLU A 102 3.38 -1.63 11.12
CA GLU A 102 4.02 -1.03 12.31
C GLU A 102 3.62 -1.71 13.62
N GLY A 103 3.43 -3.04 13.60
CA GLY A 103 3.00 -3.81 14.77
C GLY A 103 1.50 -3.80 15.06
N ASN A 104 0.69 -3.07 14.27
CA ASN A 104 -0.76 -3.06 14.41
C ASN A 104 -1.40 -4.06 13.43
N TYR A 105 -2.26 -4.91 13.95
CA TYR A 105 -3.07 -5.80 13.14
C TYR A 105 -4.15 -5.02 12.37
N ASN A 106 -4.25 -5.28 11.09
CA ASN A 106 -5.27 -4.71 10.20
C ASN A 106 -6.01 -5.84 9.48
N ASP A 107 -7.30 -5.82 9.59
CA ASP A 107 -8.21 -6.69 8.85
C ASP A 107 -8.35 -6.22 7.39
N GLN A 108 -9.07 -6.96 6.58
CA GLN A 108 -9.31 -6.67 5.17
C GLN A 108 -9.79 -5.22 4.93
N ALA A 109 -10.71 -4.72 5.76
CA ALA A 109 -11.18 -3.34 5.67
C ALA A 109 -10.07 -2.32 5.96
N GLY A 110 -9.20 -2.60 6.94
CA GLY A 110 -8.04 -1.78 7.27
C GLY A 110 -7.02 -1.73 6.12
N ILE A 111 -6.75 -2.88 5.48
CA ILE A 111 -5.84 -2.94 4.34
C ILE A 111 -6.40 -2.16 3.13
N GLN A 112 -7.71 -2.22 2.89
CA GLN A 112 -8.34 -1.43 1.83
C GLN A 112 -8.27 0.07 2.11
N ALA A 113 -8.43 0.51 3.36
CA ALA A 113 -8.22 1.90 3.74
C ALA A 113 -6.76 2.33 3.55
N LEU A 114 -5.80 1.47 3.92
CA LEU A 114 -4.36 1.70 3.71
C LEU A 114 -3.99 1.74 2.22
N SER A 115 -4.65 0.99 1.37
CA SER A 115 -4.40 1.01 -0.08
C SER A 115 -4.71 2.36 -0.73
N GLN A 116 -5.60 3.15 -0.11
CA GLN A 116 -5.96 4.50 -0.57
C GLN A 116 -4.94 5.56 -0.13
N VAL A 117 -4.09 5.24 0.85
CA VAL A 117 -3.06 6.16 1.34
C VAL A 117 -1.93 6.25 0.30
N PRO A 118 -1.61 7.42 -0.23
CA PRO A 118 -0.52 7.60 -1.17
C PRO A 118 0.84 7.40 -0.48
N SER A 119 1.92 7.34 -1.28
CA SER A 119 3.28 7.21 -0.76
C SER A 119 3.66 8.38 0.14
N ARG A 120 4.66 8.17 1.00
CA ARG A 120 5.17 9.19 1.92
C ARG A 120 5.57 10.47 1.20
N GLU A 121 6.23 10.35 0.05
CA GLU A 121 6.65 11.49 -0.77
C GLU A 121 5.47 12.27 -1.35
N GLU A 122 4.46 11.55 -1.80
CA GLU A 122 3.23 12.14 -2.33
C GLU A 122 2.41 12.83 -1.24
N LEU A 123 2.37 12.26 -0.01
CA LEU A 123 1.75 12.90 1.15
C LEU A 123 2.47 14.20 1.54
N LEU A 124 3.81 14.18 1.56
CA LEU A 124 4.60 15.39 1.81
C LEU A 124 4.37 16.44 0.72
N GLY A 125 4.29 16.04 -0.54
CA GLY A 125 3.95 16.92 -1.63
C GLY A 125 2.56 17.55 -1.48
N LYS A 126 1.56 16.76 -1.12
CA LYS A 126 0.20 17.26 -0.83
C LYS A 126 0.18 18.21 0.36
N LEU A 127 0.91 17.90 1.42
CA LEU A 127 1.02 18.76 2.60
C LEU A 127 1.64 20.10 2.23
N LEU A 128 2.77 20.11 1.53
CA LEU A 128 3.42 21.35 1.07
C LEU A 128 2.50 22.14 0.13
N GLY A 129 1.82 21.47 -0.79
CA GLY A 129 0.85 22.10 -1.67
C GLY A 129 -0.32 22.72 -0.90
N SER A 130 -0.82 22.07 0.15
CA SER A 130 -1.90 22.62 0.97
C SER A 130 -1.46 23.85 1.77
N ILE A 131 -0.22 23.91 2.24
CA ILE A 131 0.35 25.07 2.95
C ILE A 131 0.55 26.25 1.98
N GLN A 132 0.94 25.99 0.74
CA GLN A 132 1.12 27.04 -0.29
C GLN A 132 -0.21 27.48 -0.93
N SER A 133 -1.26 26.66 -0.85
CA SER A 133 -2.55 26.90 -1.50
C SER A 133 -3.17 28.25 -1.14
N PRO A 134 -3.21 28.74 0.11
CA PRO A 134 -3.76 30.06 0.43
C PRO A 134 -3.03 31.20 -0.27
N ILE A 135 -1.71 31.13 -0.37
CA ILE A 135 -0.87 32.17 -1.00
C ILE A 135 -1.10 32.19 -2.51
N THR A 136 -1.09 31.01 -3.14
CA THR A 136 -1.32 30.89 -4.59
C THR A 136 -2.74 31.27 -4.97
N ASN A 137 -3.75 30.93 -4.15
CA ASN A 137 -5.14 31.34 -4.39
C ASN A 137 -5.29 32.84 -4.25
N PHE A 138 -4.66 33.48 -3.26
CA PHE A 138 -4.66 34.92 -3.11
C PHE A 138 -4.04 35.64 -4.32
N ALA A 139 -2.87 35.17 -4.78
CA ALA A 139 -2.25 35.71 -5.99
C ALA A 139 -3.14 35.52 -7.24
N ARG A 140 -3.80 34.36 -7.36
CA ARG A 140 -4.75 34.13 -8.47
C ARG A 140 -5.94 35.08 -8.44
N VAL A 141 -6.52 35.29 -7.27
CA VAL A 141 -7.66 36.25 -7.11
C VAL A 141 -7.22 37.67 -7.44
N LEU A 142 -6.03 38.11 -7.02
CA LEU A 142 -5.51 39.42 -7.38
C LEU A 142 -5.30 39.56 -8.90
N ASN A 143 -4.79 38.53 -9.56
CA ASN A 143 -4.64 38.54 -11.01
C ASN A 143 -6.02 38.61 -11.71
N GLN A 144 -7.01 37.86 -11.24
CA GLN A 144 -8.38 37.92 -11.80
C GLN A 144 -9.01 39.30 -11.64
N ILE A 145 -8.81 39.95 -10.49
CA ILE A 145 -9.32 41.33 -10.27
C ILE A 145 -8.59 42.31 -11.19
N ALA A 146 -7.28 42.16 -11.37
CA ALA A 146 -6.49 43.01 -12.28
C ALA A 146 -6.95 42.84 -13.74
N GLU A 147 -7.20 41.59 -14.17
CA GLU A 147 -7.73 41.31 -15.51
C GLU A 147 -9.15 41.91 -15.72
N GLN A 148 -10.02 41.80 -14.70
CA GLN A 148 -11.36 42.39 -14.76
C GLN A 148 -11.34 43.94 -14.78
N GLN A 149 -10.42 44.53 -14.02
CA GLN A 149 -10.26 45.98 -14.01
C GLN A 149 -9.48 46.53 -15.23
N GLY A 150 -8.47 45.75 -15.71
CA GLY A 150 -7.72 46.09 -16.91
C GLY A 150 -8.52 45.95 -18.21
N GLY A 151 -9.49 45.03 -18.24
CA GLY A 151 -10.43 44.91 -19.36
C GLY A 151 -11.50 46.02 -19.43
N ALA A 152 -11.75 46.69 -18.32
CA ALA A 152 -12.70 47.81 -18.27
C ALA A 152 -12.07 49.19 -18.64
N ALA A 153 -10.73 49.23 -18.78
CA ALA A 153 -9.99 50.45 -19.14
C ALA A 153 -9.60 50.51 -20.63
N ALA A 154 -10.07 49.57 -21.46
CA ALA A 154 -9.76 49.45 -22.89
C ALA A 154 -10.99 49.58 -23.79
N GLU A 155 -12.11 50.18 -23.30
CA GLU A 155 -13.23 50.69 -24.13
C GLU A 155 -13.33 52.21 -24.11
#